data_6df0fa9a18201a22de1a6892307d224d
#
_entry.id   6df0fa9a18201a22de1a6892307d224d
#
_cell.length_a   1.000
_cell.length_b   1.000
_cell.length_c   1.000
_cell.angle_alpha   90.00
_cell.angle_beta   90.00
_cell.angle_gamma   90.00
#
_symmetry.space_group_name_H-M   'P 1'
#
loop_
_entity.id
_entity.type
_entity.pdbx_description
1 polymer ?
#
loop_
_entity_poly.entity_id
_entity_poly.type
_entity_poly.pdbx_seq_one_letter_code
_entity_poly.pdbx_strand_id
1 'polypeptide(L)'
;MDLIDHLQTLASRAQQAGDSLTNEEATKMALIAPFIQALGYDIFNPIEVKPEFSADLPGIKQGERVDYAILENGHPKILVEAKPYSSDLRTAEMGQLSRYFQATKARIGILTNGRLFQFFRIWMIET
;
A
#
# COMPACT_ATOMS: atom_id res chain seq x y z
N MET A 1 9.85 -20.02 4.98
CA MET A 1 8.46 -19.85 4.51
C MET A 1 8.50 -19.13 3.17
N ASP A 2 7.78 -19.64 2.20
CA ASP A 2 7.66 -18.96 0.92
C ASP A 2 6.50 -17.95 0.94
N LEU A 3 6.26 -17.28 -0.17
CA LEU A 3 5.23 -16.26 -0.28
C LEU A 3 3.83 -16.85 -0.01
N ILE A 4 3.56 -18.04 -0.51
CA ILE A 4 2.25 -18.69 -0.34
C ILE A 4 1.99 -18.94 1.15
N ASP A 5 2.99 -19.42 1.88
CA ASP A 5 2.87 -19.65 3.34
C ASP A 5 2.57 -18.34 4.07
N HIS A 6 3.26 -17.26 3.72
CA HIS A 6 3.01 -15.95 4.32
C HIS A 6 1.59 -15.47 4.02
N LEU A 7 1.12 -15.64 2.79
CA LEU A 7 -0.22 -15.22 2.41
C LEU A 7 -1.30 -16.03 3.14
N GLN A 8 -1.07 -17.32 3.32
CA GLN A 8 -1.99 -18.17 4.09
C GLN A 8 -2.04 -17.75 5.56
N THR A 9 -0.91 -17.41 6.14
CA THR A 9 -0.85 -16.88 7.52
C THR A 9 -1.65 -15.59 7.64
N LEU A 10 -1.51 -14.69 6.67
CA LEU A 10 -2.26 -13.43 6.67
C LEU A 10 -3.76 -13.65 6.49
N ALA A 11 -4.15 -14.59 5.62
CA ALA A 11 -5.55 -14.93 5.43
C ALA A 11 -6.17 -15.47 6.71
N SER A 12 -5.46 -16.34 7.42
CA SER A 12 -5.90 -16.88 8.71
C SER A 12 -6.04 -15.78 9.76
N ARG A 13 -5.07 -14.85 9.80
CA ARG A 13 -5.13 -13.71 10.72
C ARG A 13 -6.34 -12.84 10.43
N ALA A 14 -6.62 -12.57 9.16
CA ALA A 14 -7.77 -11.76 8.77
C ALA A 14 -9.09 -12.42 9.22
N GLN A 15 -9.20 -13.75 9.10
CA GLN A 15 -10.38 -14.47 9.57
C GLN A 15 -10.53 -14.37 11.09
N GLN A 16 -9.42 -14.52 11.83
CA GLN A 16 -9.46 -14.53 13.28
C GLN A 16 -9.65 -13.14 13.89
N ALA A 17 -9.03 -12.14 13.30
CA ALA A 17 -8.93 -10.81 13.88
C ALA A 17 -9.82 -9.78 13.20
N GLY A 18 -10.54 -10.13 12.14
CA GLY A 18 -11.27 -9.17 11.32
C GLY A 18 -12.20 -8.24 12.12
N ASP A 19 -12.93 -8.80 13.09
CA ASP A 19 -13.84 -8.01 13.92
C ASP A 19 -13.10 -7.06 14.86
N SER A 20 -11.81 -7.29 15.10
CA SER A 20 -10.96 -6.43 15.92
C SER A 20 -10.28 -5.32 15.11
N LEU A 21 -10.36 -5.37 13.79
CA LEU A 21 -9.74 -4.37 12.92
C LEU A 21 -10.71 -3.19 12.72
N THR A 22 -10.89 -2.43 13.78
CA THR A 22 -11.92 -1.38 13.86
C THR A 22 -11.48 -0.05 13.29
N ASN A 23 -10.19 0.10 12.97
CA ASN A 23 -9.68 1.32 12.32
C ASN A 23 -8.60 0.96 11.31
N GLU A 24 -8.25 1.94 10.49
CA GLU A 24 -7.30 1.75 9.40
C GLU A 24 -5.90 1.42 9.90
N GLU A 25 -5.48 2.02 11.02
CA GLU A 25 -4.15 1.75 11.60
C GLU A 25 -4.02 0.29 12.05
N ALA A 26 -5.08 -0.27 12.66
CA ALA A 26 -5.07 -1.67 13.05
C ALA A 26 -4.95 -2.59 11.82
N THR A 27 -5.65 -2.26 10.75
CA THR A 27 -5.57 -3.00 9.49
C THR A 27 -4.17 -2.94 8.89
N LYS A 28 -3.56 -1.76 8.89
CA LYS A 28 -2.19 -1.59 8.37
C LYS A 28 -1.20 -2.42 9.17
N MET A 29 -1.27 -2.38 10.49
CA MET A 29 -0.34 -3.11 11.35
C MET A 29 -0.51 -4.63 11.25
N ALA A 30 -1.75 -5.10 11.22
CA ALA A 30 -2.04 -6.53 11.27
C ALA A 30 -1.90 -7.24 9.93
N LEU A 31 -2.24 -6.56 8.83
CA LEU A 31 -2.39 -7.21 7.53
C LEU A 31 -1.52 -6.60 6.43
N ILE A 32 -1.40 -5.28 6.38
CA ILE A 32 -0.76 -4.62 5.24
C ILE A 32 0.76 -4.57 5.41
N ALA A 33 1.26 -4.15 6.57
CA ALA A 33 2.69 -4.17 6.84
C ALA A 33 3.27 -5.59 6.73
N PRO A 34 2.64 -6.63 7.31
CA PRO A 34 3.11 -8.00 7.08
C PRO A 34 3.04 -8.44 5.62
N PHE A 35 2.08 -7.95 4.85
CA PHE A 35 2.03 -8.25 3.41
C PHE A 35 3.25 -7.67 2.69
N ILE A 36 3.63 -6.44 3.00
CA ILE A 36 4.83 -5.83 2.42
C ILE A 36 6.07 -6.63 2.79
N GLN A 37 6.17 -7.08 4.04
CA GLN A 37 7.25 -7.97 4.48
C GLN A 37 7.25 -9.27 3.68
N ALA A 38 6.08 -9.85 3.44
CA ALA A 38 5.95 -11.10 2.68
C ALA A 38 6.43 -10.95 1.24
N LEU A 39 6.32 -9.75 0.67
CA LEU A 39 6.84 -9.46 -0.67
C LEU A 39 8.37 -9.35 -0.70
N GLY A 40 9.03 -9.36 0.46
CA GLY A 40 10.49 -9.32 0.54
C GLY A 40 11.07 -7.96 0.92
N TYR A 41 10.23 -6.98 1.26
CA TYR A 41 10.71 -5.67 1.68
C TYR A 41 10.73 -5.56 3.19
N ASP A 42 11.71 -4.86 3.73
CA ASP A 42 11.81 -4.64 5.18
C ASP A 42 11.03 -3.39 5.57
N ILE A 43 9.84 -3.60 6.15
CA ILE A 43 8.94 -2.51 6.57
C ILE A 43 9.59 -1.61 7.63
N PHE A 44 10.58 -2.12 8.35
CA PHE A 44 11.26 -1.36 9.40
C PHE A 44 12.47 -0.58 8.89
N ASN A 45 12.82 -0.75 7.61
CA ASN A 45 13.95 -0.05 7.02
C ASN A 45 13.45 1.14 6.18
N PRO A 46 13.65 2.39 6.65
CA PRO A 46 13.13 3.57 5.95
C PRO A 46 13.80 3.85 4.60
N ILE A 47 14.87 3.14 4.28
CA ILE A 47 15.49 3.20 2.95
C ILE A 47 14.67 2.38 1.95
N GLU A 48 14.03 1.30 2.41
CA GLU A 48 13.22 0.43 1.56
C GLU A 48 11.74 0.81 1.56
N VAL A 49 11.19 1.13 2.73
CA VAL A 49 9.74 1.39 2.88
C VAL A 49 9.55 2.65 3.70
N LYS A 50 8.85 3.62 3.14
CA LYS A 50 8.57 4.87 3.81
C LYS A 50 7.08 4.93 4.16
N PRO A 51 6.71 4.89 5.44
CA PRO A 51 5.31 5.07 5.83
C PRO A 51 4.92 6.54 5.73
N GLU A 52 3.64 6.80 5.52
CA GLU A 52 3.10 8.15 5.44
C GLU A 52 3.88 9.01 4.45
N PHE A 53 4.09 8.45 3.24
CA PHE A 53 4.91 9.09 2.23
C PHE A 53 4.22 10.34 1.70
N SER A 54 4.90 11.48 1.78
CA SER A 54 4.44 12.73 1.18
C SER A 54 5.55 13.32 0.33
N ALA A 55 5.16 13.99 -0.74
CA ALA A 55 6.10 14.64 -1.64
C ALA A 55 5.52 15.99 -2.08
N ASP A 56 6.40 17.00 -2.15
CA ASP A 56 6.03 18.31 -2.66
C ASP A 56 6.29 18.30 -4.18
N LEU A 57 5.30 17.82 -4.91
CA LEU A 57 5.39 17.67 -6.36
C LEU A 57 4.16 18.30 -7.02
N PRO A 58 4.30 18.75 -8.28
CA PRO A 58 3.15 19.25 -9.03
C PRO A 58 2.03 18.20 -9.09
N GLY A 59 0.81 18.61 -8.80
CA GLY A 59 -0.36 17.73 -8.80
C GLY A 59 -0.68 17.11 -7.46
N ILE A 60 0.20 17.26 -6.46
CA ILE A 60 -0.03 16.77 -5.10
C ILE A 60 -0.54 17.92 -4.24
N LYS A 61 -1.66 17.69 -3.56
CA LYS A 61 -2.21 18.66 -2.61
C LYS A 61 -1.41 18.66 -1.33
N GLN A 62 -1.29 19.82 -0.70
CA GLN A 62 -0.62 19.94 0.57
C GLN A 62 -1.30 19.05 1.61
N GLY A 63 -0.49 18.30 2.36
CA GLY A 63 -0.98 17.40 3.39
C GLY A 63 -1.43 16.03 2.92
N GLU A 64 -1.47 15.79 1.62
CA GLU A 64 -1.77 14.46 1.09
C GLU A 64 -0.60 13.51 1.35
N ARG A 65 -0.92 12.25 1.65
CA ARG A 65 0.06 11.20 1.91
C ARG A 65 -0.43 9.88 1.37
N VAL A 66 0.52 9.03 1.01
CA VAL A 66 0.25 7.63 0.69
C VAL A 66 0.75 6.79 1.85
N ASP A 67 0.00 5.78 2.25
CA ASP A 67 0.28 5.03 3.48
C ASP A 67 1.68 4.42 3.48
N TYR A 68 2.12 3.86 2.35
CA TYR A 68 3.47 3.34 2.20
C TYR A 68 3.99 3.62 0.79
N ALA A 69 5.27 3.98 0.70
CA ALA A 69 6.00 3.98 -0.56
C ALA A 69 7.15 3.00 -0.44
N ILE A 70 7.24 2.06 -1.36
CA ILE A 70 8.38 1.16 -1.48
C ILE A 70 9.36 1.83 -2.42
N LEU A 71 10.59 2.03 -1.94
CA LEU A 71 11.60 2.85 -2.61
C LEU A 71 12.63 1.99 -3.32
N GLU A 72 13.10 2.50 -4.44
CA GLU A 72 14.26 1.96 -5.15
C GLU A 72 15.15 3.14 -5.50
N ASN A 73 16.40 3.13 -4.99
CA ASN A 73 17.35 4.22 -5.18
C ASN A 73 16.79 5.58 -4.76
N GLY A 74 16.02 5.61 -3.67
CA GLY A 74 15.43 6.83 -3.13
C GLY A 74 14.16 7.30 -3.84
N HIS A 75 13.69 6.59 -4.86
CA HIS A 75 12.49 6.95 -5.61
C HIS A 75 11.37 5.95 -5.38
N PRO A 76 10.10 6.42 -5.27
CA PRO A 76 8.97 5.51 -5.15
C PRO A 76 8.87 4.58 -6.35
N LYS A 77 8.79 3.29 -6.07
CA LYS A 77 8.59 2.24 -7.07
C LYS A 77 7.18 1.69 -6.99
N ILE A 78 6.72 1.44 -5.77
CA ILE A 78 5.38 0.93 -5.48
C ILE A 78 4.74 1.83 -4.44
N LEU A 79 3.49 2.21 -4.66
CA LEU A 79 2.70 2.98 -3.71
C LEU A 79 1.59 2.08 -3.16
N VAL A 80 1.38 2.12 -1.86
CA VAL A 80 0.37 1.31 -1.19
C VAL A 80 -0.57 2.24 -0.42
N GLU A 81 -1.86 2.18 -0.74
CA GLU A 81 -2.89 2.93 -0.03
C GLU A 81 -3.82 1.96 0.67
N ALA A 82 -3.97 2.16 1.97
CA ALA A 82 -4.83 1.35 2.82
C ALA A 82 -6.20 1.96 2.95
N LYS A 83 -7.21 1.12 3.03
CA LYS A 83 -8.57 1.49 3.38
C LYS A 83 -9.00 0.68 4.59
N PRO A 84 -10.02 1.11 5.33
CA PRO A 84 -10.52 0.32 6.46
C PRO A 84 -10.88 -1.10 6.05
N TYR A 85 -10.68 -2.04 6.97
CA TYR A 85 -10.94 -3.46 6.71
C TYR A 85 -12.37 -3.72 6.21
N SER A 86 -13.34 -2.97 6.72
CA SER A 86 -14.76 -3.12 6.37
C SER A 86 -15.15 -2.43 5.07
N SER A 87 -14.25 -1.66 4.45
CA SER A 87 -14.60 -0.88 3.26
C SER A 87 -14.71 -1.75 2.01
N ASP A 88 -15.57 -1.30 1.10
CA ASP A 88 -15.69 -1.91 -0.22
C ASP A 88 -14.73 -1.20 -1.18
N LEU A 89 -13.72 -1.91 -1.66
CA LEU A 89 -12.71 -1.32 -2.54
C LEU A 89 -13.29 -0.88 -3.88
N ARG A 90 -14.41 -1.44 -4.31
CA ARG A 90 -15.03 -1.05 -5.57
C ARG A 90 -15.55 0.39 -5.55
N THR A 91 -15.90 0.88 -4.37
CA THR A 91 -16.40 2.24 -4.18
C THR A 91 -15.40 3.15 -3.46
N ALA A 92 -14.20 2.65 -3.14
CA ALA A 92 -13.20 3.42 -2.42
C ALA A 92 -12.62 4.52 -3.30
N GLU A 93 -12.35 5.67 -2.68
CA GLU A 93 -11.70 6.77 -3.37
C GLU A 93 -10.23 6.48 -3.64
N MET A 94 -9.80 6.79 -4.84
CA MET A 94 -8.42 6.59 -5.28
C MET A 94 -7.68 7.90 -5.51
N GLY A 95 -8.28 9.03 -5.14
CA GLY A 95 -7.76 10.33 -5.52
C GLY A 95 -6.30 10.56 -5.12
N GLN A 96 -5.94 10.29 -3.86
CA GLN A 96 -4.56 10.45 -3.41
C GLN A 96 -3.61 9.50 -4.12
N LEU A 97 -3.97 8.21 -4.18
CA LEU A 97 -3.13 7.20 -4.84
C LEU A 97 -2.91 7.55 -6.31
N SER A 98 -3.98 7.94 -7.01
CA SER A 98 -3.92 8.32 -8.42
C SER A 98 -3.02 9.54 -8.64
N ARG A 99 -3.14 10.56 -7.80
CA ARG A 99 -2.31 11.76 -7.92
C ARG A 99 -0.84 11.46 -7.70
N TYR A 100 -0.51 10.68 -6.67
CA TYR A 100 0.86 10.25 -6.40
C TYR A 100 1.41 9.36 -7.51
N PHE A 101 0.56 8.49 -8.04
CA PHE A 101 0.93 7.63 -9.15
C PHE A 101 1.35 8.44 -10.37
N GLN A 102 0.60 9.51 -10.68
CA GLN A 102 0.90 10.38 -11.82
C GLN A 102 2.08 11.31 -11.55
N ALA A 103 2.28 11.73 -10.32
CA ALA A 103 3.31 12.71 -9.95
C ALA A 103 4.68 12.08 -9.68
N THR A 104 4.75 10.78 -9.46
CA THR A 104 5.99 10.08 -9.15
C THR A 104 6.37 9.14 -10.29
N LYS A 105 7.54 8.48 -10.14
CA LYS A 105 7.97 7.44 -11.09
C LYS A 105 7.50 6.05 -10.68
N ALA A 106 6.58 5.96 -9.74
CA ALA A 106 6.03 4.69 -9.32
C ALA A 106 5.33 3.99 -10.48
N ARG A 107 5.55 2.69 -10.60
CA ARG A 107 5.00 1.89 -11.68
C ARG A 107 3.85 1.00 -11.24
N ILE A 108 3.74 0.77 -9.93
CA ILE A 108 2.74 -0.10 -9.34
C ILE A 108 2.07 0.64 -8.20
N GLY A 109 0.75 0.65 -8.20
CA GLY A 109 -0.05 1.11 -7.08
C GLY A 109 -0.86 -0.04 -6.53
N ILE A 110 -0.98 -0.10 -5.20
CA ILE A 110 -1.76 -1.12 -4.51
C ILE A 110 -2.78 -0.41 -3.64
N LEU A 111 -4.06 -0.73 -3.86
CA LEU A 111 -5.16 -0.32 -3.00
C LEU A 111 -5.64 -1.55 -2.24
N THR A 112 -5.74 -1.46 -0.92
CA THR A 112 -6.09 -2.64 -0.13
C THR A 112 -6.88 -2.28 1.12
N ASN A 113 -7.80 -3.16 1.51
CA ASN A 113 -8.46 -3.12 2.82
C ASN A 113 -7.97 -4.25 3.74
N GLY A 114 -6.90 -4.94 3.35
CA GLY A 114 -6.36 -6.07 4.11
C GLY A 114 -6.97 -7.43 3.74
N ARG A 115 -8.16 -7.42 3.11
CA ARG A 115 -8.81 -8.64 2.60
C ARG A 115 -8.60 -8.80 1.11
N LEU A 116 -8.63 -7.70 0.40
CA LEU A 116 -8.46 -7.63 -1.04
C LEU A 116 -7.31 -6.69 -1.34
N PHE A 117 -6.58 -7.00 -2.39
CA PHE A 117 -5.48 -6.20 -2.88
C PHE A 117 -5.72 -5.95 -4.37
N GLN A 118 -5.87 -4.68 -4.73
CA GLN A 118 -6.02 -4.28 -6.13
C GLN A 118 -4.72 -3.68 -6.60
N PHE A 119 -4.20 -4.20 -7.71
CA PHE A 119 -2.93 -3.77 -8.28
C PHE A 119 -3.19 -2.94 -9.53
N PHE A 120 -2.53 -1.80 -9.61
CA PHE A 120 -2.62 -0.89 -10.74
C PHE A 120 -1.23 -0.74 -11.34
N ARG A 121 -1.18 -0.73 -12.66
CA ARG A 121 0.08 -0.56 -13.38
C ARG A 121 -0.07 0.56 -14.40
N ILE A 122 0.92 1.46 -14.45
CA ILE A 122 0.99 2.45 -15.50
C ILE A 122 1.82 1.90 -16.65
N TRP A 123 1.25 1.99 -17.84
CA TRP A 123 1.98 1.78 -19.07
C TRP A 123 2.63 3.09 -19.45
N MET A 124 3.97 3.15 -19.37
CA MET A 124 4.68 4.28 -19.91
C MET A 124 4.92 4.00 -21.39
N ILE A 125 4.27 4.80 -22.23
CA ILE A 125 4.60 4.80 -23.64
C ILE A 125 5.83 5.69 -23.78
N GLU A 126 6.98 5.08 -24.02
CA GLU A 126 8.16 5.84 -24.40
C GLU A 126 8.06 6.14 -25.88
N THR A 127 8.00 7.42 -26.18
CA THR A 127 8.12 7.88 -27.56
C THR A 127 9.54 8.27 -27.86
#